data_3f1a8bb307f73ecb8c90b9e49284ff92
#
_entry.id   3f1a8bb307f73ecb8c90b9e49284ff92
#
_cell.length_a   1.000
_cell.length_b   1.000
_cell.length_c   1.000
_cell.angle_alpha   90.00
_cell.angle_beta   90.00
_cell.angle_gamma   90.00
#
_symmetry.space_group_name_H-M   'P 1'
#
loop_
_entity.id
_entity.type
_entity.pdbx_description
1 polymer ?
#
loop_
_entity_poly.entity_id
_entity_poly.type
_entity_poly.pdbx_seq_one_letter_code
_entity_poly.pdbx_strand_id
1 'polypeptide(L)'
;MILHRIAGCALALALLVTTACSKVSDGSDATRGRHPWTIPDVVRIGYSDEPDSLNELFSHTAATDEVANMLFAPIFRLDPKGELVPEMATVVPTYQNGGISKDNKTITLHLRHGMQWADGAPLDGRDVRFTWRAAMNPKNNTKLRIYWQNIAAMDLPDNDTVVIHLSEVNSGIIYGLFAGAGGAAYPPLPEHLLGKLPDLNHAAFNAMPLSSGPFVLKAWNHGSTLELVANEKYWRGPPKLKRITWKVVPNADTLLAQLRTHEIDVYDGINEIQIPELANLEGIASGKRLIGNWRHLMFNVRKPGLDDQRVRLAIAESVDWKHINDTIYHGYNQLASSDIMPTSWAAPTIPRYRFDPVDARRLLDAAGWTMGANGVRAKNGVPLHFTISTGTNRQANIMSEVQMQQLIKAVGIDLTIKNYPVSFLFAQQGPLYSGAFDMSWTIDTNGAEPDNEGSWSGKMIPPHGTNTSFLNDPELTRLAHAATLTFDRAKRKSLYQQEEERIHALVPAVFLYWENAYTGYNSDLKGLRLASYLSTLCWNSYEWSI
;
A
#
# COMPACT_ATOMS: atom_id res chain seq x y z
N MET A 1 68.17 -57.58 4.39
CA MET A 1 67.42 -57.92 5.60
C MET A 1 66.52 -56.74 5.92
N ILE A 2 65.38 -56.68 5.36
CA ILE A 2 64.16 -55.87 5.67
C ILE A 2 63.23 -56.04 4.49
N LEU A 3 62.52 -57.16 4.42
CA LEU A 3 61.40 -57.39 3.55
C LEU A 3 60.63 -58.54 4.21
N HIS A 4 59.67 -58.25 5.06
CA HIS A 4 58.58 -59.14 5.50
C HIS A 4 57.85 -58.51 6.69
N ARG A 5 57.07 -57.47 6.46
CA ARG A 5 56.04 -57.01 7.41
C ARG A 5 55.13 -55.94 6.76
N ILE A 6 54.58 -56.21 5.59
CA ILE A 6 53.44 -55.44 5.01
C ILE A 6 52.55 -56.44 4.27
N ALA A 7 51.85 -57.29 5.00
CA ALA A 7 50.81 -58.16 4.41
C ALA A 7 49.78 -58.59 5.48
N GLY A 8 49.41 -57.69 6.38
CA GLY A 8 48.49 -58.01 7.48
C GLY A 8 47.38 -56.97 7.77
N CYS A 9 47.35 -55.85 7.07
CA CYS A 9 46.38 -54.77 7.37
C CYS A 9 45.41 -54.43 6.23
N ALA A 10 45.39 -55.22 5.14
CA ALA A 10 44.50 -54.93 3.98
C ALA A 10 43.21 -55.78 3.93
N LEU A 11 42.96 -56.63 4.95
CA LEU A 11 41.76 -57.51 4.94
C LEU A 11 40.73 -57.19 6.06
N ALA A 12 40.97 -56.19 6.88
CA ALA A 12 40.05 -55.78 7.97
C ALA A 12 39.26 -54.49 7.69
N LEU A 13 39.41 -53.87 6.51
CA LEU A 13 38.71 -52.62 6.13
C LEU A 13 37.64 -52.82 5.03
N ALA A 14 37.34 -54.05 4.63
CA ALA A 14 36.38 -54.36 3.57
C ALA A 14 35.05 -54.94 4.08
N LEU A 15 34.77 -54.92 5.41
CA LEU A 15 33.57 -55.54 5.99
C LEU A 15 32.74 -54.59 6.86
N LEU A 16 32.88 -53.23 6.71
CA LEU A 16 32.13 -52.25 7.45
C LEU A 16 31.33 -51.25 6.57
N VAL A 17 31.01 -51.61 5.30
CA VAL A 17 30.24 -50.76 4.37
C VAL A 17 28.95 -51.43 3.90
N THR A 18 28.37 -52.34 4.65
CA THR A 18 27.09 -52.97 4.25
C THR A 18 26.09 -53.11 5.38
N THR A 19 25.82 -52.02 6.16
CA THR A 19 24.60 -51.95 6.95
C THR A 19 24.29 -50.50 7.33
N ALA A 20 23.98 -49.66 6.37
CA ALA A 20 23.31 -48.37 6.59
C ALA A 20 22.36 -48.07 5.44
N CYS A 21 21.57 -49.06 5.01
CA CYS A 21 20.27 -48.80 4.41
C CYS A 21 19.23 -48.91 5.50
N SER A 22 19.15 -47.88 6.38
CA SER A 22 17.93 -47.67 7.13
C SER A 22 16.85 -47.36 6.10
N LYS A 23 15.86 -48.25 5.99
CA LYS A 23 14.59 -47.94 5.34
C LYS A 23 14.13 -46.57 5.84
N VAL A 24 14.20 -45.56 4.98
CA VAL A 24 13.33 -44.39 5.13
C VAL A 24 11.93 -45.00 5.10
N SER A 25 11.27 -44.94 6.24
CA SER A 25 9.87 -45.27 6.35
C SER A 25 9.15 -44.41 5.34
N ASP A 26 8.40 -45.03 4.42
CA ASP A 26 7.44 -44.36 3.57
C ASP A 26 6.56 -43.48 4.50
N GLY A 27 6.91 -42.19 4.58
CA GLY A 27 6.08 -41.19 5.20
C GLY A 27 4.78 -41.15 4.39
N SER A 28 3.72 -41.48 5.09
CA SER A 28 2.32 -41.41 4.72
C SER A 28 1.97 -40.52 3.52
N ASP A 29 0.92 -40.85 2.80
CA ASP A 29 0.23 -40.23 1.66
C ASP A 29 0.13 -38.67 1.61
N ALA A 30 0.65 -37.95 2.58
CA ALA A 30 0.63 -36.49 2.69
C ALA A 30 1.62 -35.78 1.74
N THR A 31 2.56 -36.49 1.09
CA THR A 31 3.58 -35.91 0.20
C THR A 31 3.31 -36.14 -1.29
N ARG A 32 2.24 -36.86 -1.66
CA ARG A 32 1.88 -37.04 -3.08
C ARG A 32 1.44 -35.70 -3.67
N GLY A 33 2.31 -35.09 -4.45
CA GLY A 33 2.02 -33.89 -5.26
C GLY A 33 2.67 -32.58 -4.77
N ARG A 34 3.47 -32.59 -3.69
CA ARG A 34 4.23 -31.42 -3.23
C ARG A 34 5.68 -31.48 -3.72
N HIS A 35 6.27 -30.28 -3.88
CA HIS A 35 7.71 -30.20 -4.17
C HIS A 35 8.56 -30.68 -2.99
N PRO A 36 9.74 -31.28 -3.23
CA PRO A 36 10.59 -31.82 -2.17
C PRO A 36 11.09 -30.78 -1.14
N TRP A 37 11.14 -29.52 -1.54
CA TRP A 37 11.58 -28.40 -0.70
C TRP A 37 10.44 -27.74 0.09
N THR A 38 9.19 -28.09 -0.19
CA THR A 38 8.04 -27.56 0.54
C THR A 38 7.97 -28.13 1.94
N ILE A 39 7.99 -27.25 2.95
CA ILE A 39 7.87 -27.65 4.35
C ILE A 39 6.38 -27.67 4.72
N PRO A 40 5.78 -28.82 5.04
CA PRO A 40 4.36 -28.89 5.36
C PRO A 40 3.96 -27.95 6.50
N ASP A 41 2.83 -27.24 6.31
CA ASP A 41 2.23 -26.33 7.27
C ASP A 41 3.11 -25.12 7.67
N VAL A 42 4.19 -24.85 6.93
CA VAL A 42 5.12 -23.72 7.17
C VAL A 42 5.28 -22.88 5.91
N VAL A 43 5.09 -21.57 6.03
CA VAL A 43 5.38 -20.61 4.96
C VAL A 43 6.51 -19.67 5.38
N ARG A 44 7.49 -19.48 4.51
CA ARG A 44 8.62 -18.56 4.69
C ARG A 44 8.42 -17.37 3.75
N ILE A 45 8.18 -16.18 4.32
CA ILE A 45 7.97 -14.94 3.55
C ILE A 45 9.27 -14.15 3.58
N GLY A 46 9.83 -13.83 2.42
CA GLY A 46 10.95 -12.90 2.30
C GLY A 46 10.44 -11.48 2.04
N TYR A 47 10.96 -10.51 2.79
CA TYR A 47 10.56 -9.11 2.68
C TYR A 47 11.77 -8.18 2.84
N SER A 48 11.76 -7.03 2.13
CA SER A 48 12.92 -6.10 2.13
C SER A 48 13.10 -5.34 3.43
N ASP A 49 12.02 -5.10 4.15
CA ASP A 49 12.00 -4.22 5.31
C ASP A 49 11.58 -4.96 6.58
N GLU A 50 12.07 -4.46 7.71
CA GLU A 50 11.67 -4.87 9.04
C GLU A 50 10.59 -3.92 9.56
N PRO A 51 9.53 -4.41 10.27
CA PRO A 51 8.64 -3.53 11.02
C PRO A 51 9.42 -2.70 12.04
N ASP A 52 9.10 -1.41 12.17
CA ASP A 52 9.68 -0.55 13.22
C ASP A 52 8.89 -0.65 14.54
N SER A 53 7.64 -1.07 14.46
CA SER A 53 6.75 -1.39 15.58
C SER A 53 5.67 -2.35 15.09
N LEU A 54 5.09 -3.14 16.00
CA LEU A 54 3.91 -3.97 15.70
C LEU A 54 2.62 -3.36 16.26
N ASN A 55 2.68 -2.10 16.72
CA ASN A 55 1.52 -1.31 17.12
C ASN A 55 1.23 -0.24 16.07
N GLU A 56 0.16 -0.41 15.32
CA GLU A 56 -0.22 0.47 14.21
C GLU A 56 -0.56 1.90 14.64
N LEU A 57 -0.77 2.21 15.93
CA LEU A 57 -0.86 3.60 16.38
C LEU A 57 0.46 4.37 16.23
N PHE A 58 1.59 3.66 16.21
CA PHE A 58 2.94 4.26 16.21
C PHE A 58 3.72 4.02 14.92
N SER A 59 3.24 3.15 14.05
CA SER A 59 3.88 2.81 12.79
C SER A 59 2.89 2.76 11.63
N HIS A 60 3.39 3.08 10.43
CA HIS A 60 2.69 3.00 9.15
C HIS A 60 3.63 2.51 8.05
N THR A 61 4.55 1.61 8.38
CA THR A 61 5.37 0.96 7.36
C THR A 61 4.62 -0.22 6.76
N ALA A 62 4.81 -0.47 5.47
CA ALA A 62 4.18 -1.62 4.81
C ALA A 62 4.52 -2.95 5.52
N ALA A 63 5.74 -3.09 6.05
CA ALA A 63 6.14 -4.27 6.82
C ALA A 63 5.33 -4.43 8.12
N THR A 64 5.04 -3.32 8.83
CA THR A 64 4.16 -3.34 10.01
C THR A 64 2.76 -3.82 9.64
N ASP A 65 2.18 -3.23 8.59
CA ASP A 65 0.80 -3.54 8.16
C ASP A 65 0.68 -5.02 7.70
N GLU A 66 1.70 -5.54 7.00
CA GLU A 66 1.74 -6.96 6.60
C GLU A 66 1.72 -7.89 7.82
N VAL A 67 2.58 -7.64 8.79
CA VAL A 67 2.67 -8.47 10.01
C VAL A 67 1.44 -8.28 10.89
N ALA A 68 0.93 -7.06 11.04
CA ALA A 68 -0.27 -6.75 11.81
C ALA A 68 -1.51 -7.49 11.31
N ASN A 69 -1.66 -7.64 9.99
CA ASN A 69 -2.77 -8.41 9.40
C ASN A 69 -2.75 -9.90 9.76
N MET A 70 -1.60 -10.46 10.12
CA MET A 70 -1.48 -11.82 10.64
C MET A 70 -1.73 -11.90 12.14
N LEU A 71 -1.39 -10.85 12.89
CA LEU A 71 -1.44 -10.84 14.36
C LEU A 71 -2.79 -10.37 14.92
N PHE A 72 -3.54 -9.57 14.17
CA PHE A 72 -4.73 -8.92 14.70
C PHE A 72 -5.99 -9.19 13.87
N ALA A 73 -7.13 -9.11 14.56
CA ALA A 73 -8.45 -9.06 13.97
C ALA A 73 -8.93 -7.60 13.96
N PRO A 74 -8.97 -6.92 12.80
CA PRO A 74 -9.56 -5.59 12.69
C PRO A 74 -11.10 -5.66 12.79
N ILE A 75 -11.77 -4.51 12.84
CA ILE A 75 -13.25 -4.48 12.80
C ILE A 75 -13.75 -4.99 11.44
N PHE A 76 -13.13 -4.57 10.35
CA PHE A 76 -13.38 -5.03 8.99
C PHE A 76 -12.06 -5.38 8.29
N ARG A 77 -12.14 -6.22 7.26
CA ARG A 77 -11.10 -6.42 6.25
C ARG A 77 -11.58 -5.90 4.91
N LEU A 78 -10.68 -5.70 3.97
CA LEU A 78 -11.03 -5.44 2.57
C LEU A 78 -10.91 -6.73 1.77
N ASP A 79 -11.89 -7.01 0.93
CA ASP A 79 -11.80 -8.09 -0.04
C ASP A 79 -10.94 -7.67 -1.25
N PRO A 80 -10.64 -8.59 -2.21
CA PRO A 80 -9.88 -8.24 -3.41
C PRO A 80 -10.48 -7.13 -4.28
N LYS A 81 -11.75 -6.77 -4.06
CA LYS A 81 -12.43 -5.68 -4.76
C LYS A 81 -12.47 -4.38 -3.95
N GLY A 82 -11.88 -4.37 -2.73
CA GLY A 82 -11.92 -3.23 -1.82
C GLY A 82 -13.25 -3.07 -1.08
N GLU A 83 -14.09 -4.10 -1.07
CA GLU A 83 -15.33 -4.08 -0.30
C GLU A 83 -15.08 -4.49 1.15
N LEU A 84 -15.81 -3.87 2.08
CA LEU A 84 -15.72 -4.18 3.50
C LEU A 84 -16.25 -5.58 3.79
N VAL A 85 -15.42 -6.41 4.40
CA VAL A 85 -15.77 -7.74 4.90
C VAL A 85 -15.76 -7.72 6.43
N PRO A 86 -16.87 -8.09 7.11
CA PRO A 86 -16.90 -8.13 8.55
C PRO A 86 -15.86 -9.12 9.13
N GLU A 87 -15.04 -8.64 10.08
CA GLU A 87 -14.10 -9.46 10.85
C GLU A 87 -14.54 -9.51 12.31
N MET A 88 -14.23 -8.52 13.14
CA MET A 88 -14.83 -8.42 14.47
C MET A 88 -16.30 -8.01 14.42
N ALA A 89 -16.68 -7.15 13.49
CA ALA A 89 -18.07 -6.80 13.27
C ALA A 89 -18.87 -7.99 12.72
N THR A 90 -20.18 -8.01 12.95
CA THR A 90 -21.11 -9.00 12.39
C THR A 90 -21.65 -8.56 11.04
N VAL A 91 -21.75 -7.25 10.81
CA VAL A 91 -22.32 -6.63 9.61
C VAL A 91 -21.67 -5.28 9.35
N VAL A 92 -21.57 -4.88 8.08
CA VAL A 92 -21.16 -3.53 7.69
C VAL A 92 -22.29 -2.55 8.01
N PRO A 93 -22.02 -1.43 8.71
CA PRO A 93 -23.06 -0.44 9.03
C PRO A 93 -23.53 0.29 7.78
N THR A 94 -24.85 0.40 7.63
CA THR A 94 -25.52 1.09 6.52
C THR A 94 -26.74 1.86 7.03
N TYR A 95 -27.34 2.72 6.19
CA TYR A 95 -28.64 3.33 6.52
C TYR A 95 -29.76 2.29 6.64
N GLN A 96 -29.74 1.25 5.79
CA GLN A 96 -30.78 0.23 5.72
C GLN A 96 -30.85 -0.63 6.98
N ASN A 97 -29.70 -0.95 7.58
CA ASN A 97 -29.66 -1.75 8.82
C ASN A 97 -29.62 -0.89 10.09
N GLY A 98 -29.75 0.44 9.96
CA GLY A 98 -29.69 1.38 11.09
C GLY A 98 -28.29 1.60 11.67
N GLY A 99 -27.27 1.00 11.08
CA GLY A 99 -25.87 1.17 11.51
C GLY A 99 -25.30 2.56 11.22
N ILE A 100 -25.96 3.34 10.34
CA ILE A 100 -25.63 4.76 10.10
C ILE A 100 -26.90 5.58 10.32
N SER A 101 -26.82 6.61 11.17
CA SER A 101 -27.94 7.52 11.44
C SER A 101 -28.25 8.40 10.23
N LYS A 102 -29.49 8.91 10.15
CA LYS A 102 -29.96 9.76 9.04
C LYS A 102 -29.20 11.07 8.90
N ASP A 103 -28.66 11.59 9.99
CA ASP A 103 -27.83 12.80 10.03
C ASP A 103 -26.35 12.55 9.76
N ASN A 104 -25.97 11.28 9.48
CA ASN A 104 -24.60 10.83 9.24
C ASN A 104 -23.63 10.99 10.43
N LYS A 105 -24.13 11.27 11.64
CA LYS A 105 -23.29 11.56 12.79
C LYS A 105 -23.16 10.42 13.79
N THR A 106 -23.90 9.33 13.59
CA THR A 106 -23.81 8.17 14.48
C THR A 106 -23.56 6.91 13.64
N ILE A 107 -22.55 6.13 14.05
CA ILE A 107 -22.21 4.83 13.48
C ILE A 107 -22.34 3.80 14.59
N THR A 108 -23.15 2.77 14.38
CA THR A 108 -23.29 1.64 15.30
C THR A 108 -22.60 0.42 14.72
N LEU A 109 -21.65 -0.12 15.47
CA LEU A 109 -20.95 -1.37 15.17
C LEU A 109 -21.49 -2.46 16.07
N HIS A 110 -21.90 -3.58 15.48
CA HIS A 110 -22.26 -4.81 16.21
C HIS A 110 -21.11 -5.81 16.08
N LEU A 111 -20.49 -6.14 17.21
CA LEU A 111 -19.34 -7.03 17.26
C LEU A 111 -19.80 -8.48 17.47
N ARG A 112 -18.93 -9.41 17.14
CA ARG A 112 -19.15 -10.85 17.40
C ARG A 112 -19.02 -11.12 18.88
N HIS A 113 -20.01 -11.84 19.41
CA HIS A 113 -19.99 -12.29 20.80
C HIS A 113 -18.92 -13.36 21.03
N GLY A 114 -18.24 -13.31 22.18
CA GLY A 114 -17.35 -14.37 22.64
C GLY A 114 -15.98 -14.40 21.96
N MET A 115 -15.57 -13.37 21.23
CA MET A 115 -14.20 -13.26 20.73
C MET A 115 -13.20 -13.14 21.88
N GLN A 116 -11.99 -13.65 21.66
CA GLN A 116 -10.94 -13.70 22.67
C GLN A 116 -9.59 -13.24 22.11
N TRP A 117 -8.81 -12.64 22.98
CA TRP A 117 -7.38 -12.50 22.81
C TRP A 117 -6.68 -13.86 22.95
N ALA A 118 -5.42 -13.96 22.47
CA ALA A 118 -4.65 -15.20 22.54
C ALA A 118 -4.41 -15.70 23.99
N ASP A 119 -4.42 -14.82 24.98
CA ASP A 119 -4.36 -15.19 26.42
C ASP A 119 -5.71 -15.70 26.97
N GLY A 120 -6.81 -15.49 26.23
CA GLY A 120 -8.17 -15.88 26.60
C GLY A 120 -9.00 -14.78 27.24
N ALA A 121 -8.47 -13.58 27.40
CA ALA A 121 -9.26 -12.43 27.80
C ALA A 121 -10.32 -12.09 26.73
N PRO A 122 -11.51 -11.58 27.12
CA PRO A 122 -12.51 -11.14 26.14
C PRO A 122 -11.97 -10.03 25.23
N LEU A 123 -12.31 -10.12 23.94
CA LEU A 123 -12.07 -9.09 22.92
C LEU A 123 -13.43 -8.51 22.54
N ASP A 124 -13.71 -7.27 22.93
CA ASP A 124 -15.02 -6.66 22.77
C ASP A 124 -14.97 -5.13 22.61
N GLY A 125 -16.12 -4.46 22.74
CA GLY A 125 -16.24 -3.02 22.55
C GLY A 125 -15.39 -2.16 23.50
N ARG A 126 -14.99 -2.71 24.65
CA ARG A 126 -14.10 -2.00 25.60
C ARG A 126 -12.73 -1.77 24.96
N ASP A 127 -12.20 -2.75 24.24
CA ASP A 127 -10.92 -2.65 23.55
C ASP A 127 -11.00 -1.65 22.39
N VAL A 128 -12.12 -1.62 21.65
CA VAL A 128 -12.35 -0.61 20.59
C VAL A 128 -12.36 0.80 21.18
N ARG A 129 -13.11 1.03 22.26
CA ARG A 129 -13.16 2.33 22.92
C ARG A 129 -11.81 2.72 23.55
N PHE A 130 -11.09 1.76 24.11
CA PHE A 130 -9.75 1.98 24.65
C PHE A 130 -8.80 2.42 23.55
N THR A 131 -8.84 1.81 22.36
CA THR A 131 -7.99 2.16 21.22
C THR A 131 -8.19 3.63 20.81
N TRP A 132 -9.44 4.09 20.69
CA TRP A 132 -9.75 5.49 20.45
C TRP A 132 -9.15 6.40 21.53
N ARG A 133 -9.33 6.08 22.82
CA ARG A 133 -8.76 6.85 23.93
C ARG A 133 -7.23 6.89 23.86
N ALA A 134 -6.61 5.76 23.54
CA ALA A 134 -5.16 5.68 23.37
C ALA A 134 -4.67 6.55 22.20
N ALA A 135 -5.37 6.50 21.05
CA ALA A 135 -5.05 7.34 19.89
C ALA A 135 -5.16 8.83 20.19
N MET A 136 -6.14 9.23 21.01
CA MET A 136 -6.41 10.63 21.39
C MET A 136 -5.61 11.10 22.61
N ASN A 137 -4.93 10.21 23.34
CA ASN A 137 -4.10 10.58 24.47
C ASN A 137 -2.93 11.48 23.98
N PRO A 138 -2.82 12.72 24.46
CA PRO A 138 -1.77 13.65 24.02
C PRO A 138 -0.35 13.21 24.41
N LYS A 139 -0.21 12.27 25.35
CA LYS A 139 1.08 11.67 25.73
C LYS A 139 1.56 10.63 24.74
N ASN A 140 0.68 10.08 23.91
CA ASN A 140 1.04 9.10 22.88
C ASN A 140 1.49 9.80 21.59
N ASN A 141 2.58 9.34 21.01
CA ASN A 141 3.11 9.82 19.72
C ASN A 141 2.37 9.17 18.53
N THR A 142 1.04 9.16 18.59
CA THR A 142 0.19 8.60 17.54
C THR A 142 0.48 9.28 16.20
N LYS A 143 0.77 8.50 15.16
CA LYS A 143 1.20 9.00 13.85
C LYS A 143 0.08 9.75 13.11
N LEU A 144 -1.11 9.16 13.03
CA LEU A 144 -2.26 9.76 12.35
C LEU A 144 -3.44 9.84 13.29
N ARG A 145 -3.93 11.07 13.54
CA ARG A 145 -5.10 11.34 14.37
C ARG A 145 -6.30 11.84 13.57
N ILE A 146 -6.13 12.02 12.27
CA ILE A 146 -7.10 12.76 11.45
C ILE A 146 -8.52 12.16 11.53
N TYR A 147 -8.68 10.84 11.43
CA TYR A 147 -9.99 10.21 11.58
C TYR A 147 -10.44 10.10 13.03
N TRP A 148 -9.50 9.85 13.96
CA TRP A 148 -9.80 9.72 15.38
C TRP A 148 -10.36 11.03 15.98
N GLN A 149 -9.91 12.19 15.50
CA GLN A 149 -10.38 13.51 15.92
C GLN A 149 -11.85 13.77 15.56
N ASN A 150 -12.38 13.10 14.55
CA ASN A 150 -13.79 13.20 14.18
C ASN A 150 -14.73 12.47 15.16
N ILE A 151 -14.20 11.64 16.05
CA ILE A 151 -14.99 10.94 17.05
C ILE A 151 -15.14 11.81 18.29
N ALA A 152 -16.36 12.26 18.56
CA ALA A 152 -16.70 13.05 19.73
C ALA A 152 -16.91 12.17 20.97
N ALA A 153 -17.53 11.00 20.80
CA ALA A 153 -17.80 10.05 21.87
C ALA A 153 -17.94 8.61 21.33
N MET A 154 -17.69 7.63 22.19
CA MET A 154 -18.00 6.22 21.97
C MET A 154 -18.76 5.68 23.17
N ASP A 155 -19.99 5.24 22.96
CA ASP A 155 -20.82 4.60 23.96
C ASP A 155 -20.83 3.08 23.77
N LEU A 156 -20.94 2.36 24.88
CA LEU A 156 -21.05 0.90 24.91
C LEU A 156 -22.34 0.56 25.64
N PRO A 157 -23.48 0.43 24.93
CA PRO A 157 -24.73 -0.04 25.54
C PRO A 157 -24.59 -1.42 26.15
N ASP A 158 -23.77 -2.25 25.55
CA ASP A 158 -23.31 -3.55 26.01
C ASP A 158 -21.88 -3.82 25.51
N ASN A 159 -21.32 -5.00 25.79
CA ASN A 159 -19.93 -5.31 25.40
C ASN A 159 -19.76 -5.54 23.88
N ASP A 160 -20.82 -5.88 23.17
CA ASP A 160 -20.77 -6.25 21.75
C ASP A 160 -21.32 -5.14 20.85
N THR A 161 -21.74 -4.00 21.40
CA THR A 161 -22.26 -2.85 20.66
C THR A 161 -21.43 -1.61 20.93
N VAL A 162 -20.88 -1.01 19.87
CA VAL A 162 -20.12 0.26 19.92
C VAL A 162 -20.90 1.31 19.14
N VAL A 163 -21.31 2.39 19.82
CA VAL A 163 -21.98 3.54 19.21
C VAL A 163 -21.00 4.69 19.14
N ILE A 164 -20.63 5.08 17.92
CA ILE A 164 -19.66 6.12 17.63
C ILE A 164 -20.40 7.40 17.26
N HIS A 165 -20.16 8.47 17.99
CA HIS A 165 -20.70 9.80 17.69
C HIS A 165 -19.62 10.66 17.05
N LEU A 166 -19.91 11.21 15.87
CA LEU A 166 -19.00 12.06 15.12
C LEU A 166 -19.24 13.54 15.45
N SER A 167 -18.17 14.29 15.64
CA SER A 167 -18.22 15.76 15.73
C SER A 167 -18.63 16.39 14.40
N GLU A 168 -18.04 15.86 13.31
CA GLU A 168 -18.35 16.23 11.93
C GLU A 168 -18.54 14.98 11.10
N VAL A 169 -19.37 15.07 10.06
CA VAL A 169 -19.58 13.95 9.14
C VAL A 169 -18.28 13.67 8.38
N ASN A 170 -17.86 12.41 8.42
CA ASN A 170 -16.74 11.91 7.62
C ASN A 170 -17.01 10.48 7.17
N SER A 171 -17.38 10.32 5.91
CA SER A 171 -17.73 9.02 5.34
C SER A 171 -16.54 8.08 5.15
N GLY A 172 -15.33 8.61 5.11
CA GLY A 172 -14.09 7.82 5.02
C GLY A 172 -13.71 7.11 6.32
N ILE A 173 -14.33 7.48 7.47
CA ILE A 173 -13.90 7.01 8.79
C ILE A 173 -13.94 5.48 8.95
N ILE A 174 -14.93 4.79 8.36
CA ILE A 174 -15.05 3.33 8.47
C ILE A 174 -13.89 2.63 7.77
N TYR A 175 -13.56 3.09 6.57
CA TYR A 175 -12.45 2.57 5.79
C TYR A 175 -11.10 2.96 6.39
N GLY A 176 -10.94 4.20 6.80
CA GLY A 176 -9.69 4.75 7.31
C GLY A 176 -9.27 4.21 8.66
N LEU A 177 -10.23 4.00 9.60
CA LEU A 177 -9.90 3.50 10.94
C LEU A 177 -10.08 1.99 11.11
N PHE A 178 -11.05 1.39 10.43
CA PHE A 178 -11.51 0.07 10.82
C PHE A 178 -11.24 -1.02 9.77
N ALA A 179 -10.70 -0.66 8.59
CA ALA A 179 -10.47 -1.61 7.51
C ALA A 179 -9.10 -1.51 6.82
N GLY A 180 -8.24 -0.61 7.24
CA GLY A 180 -6.89 -0.48 6.67
C GLY A 180 -6.83 0.10 5.26
N ALA A 181 -7.84 0.83 4.83
CA ALA A 181 -7.85 1.41 3.49
C ALA A 181 -6.76 2.49 3.28
N GLY A 182 -6.21 3.02 4.36
CA GLY A 182 -5.08 3.95 4.35
C GLY A 182 -3.73 3.32 4.76
N GLY A 183 -3.65 1.98 4.78
CA GLY A 183 -2.49 1.20 5.25
C GLY A 183 -2.81 0.50 6.57
N ALA A 184 -2.81 1.20 7.69
CA ALA A 184 -3.09 0.65 9.01
C ALA A 184 -4.60 0.43 9.24
N ALA A 185 -4.97 -0.75 9.75
CA ALA A 185 -6.36 -1.10 10.09
C ALA A 185 -6.75 -0.71 11.52
N TYR A 186 -5.81 -0.19 12.29
CA TYR A 186 -5.96 0.17 13.71
C TYR A 186 -6.78 -0.86 14.50
N PRO A 187 -6.32 -2.11 14.58
CA PRO A 187 -7.03 -3.15 15.32
C PRO A 187 -7.18 -2.74 16.79
N PRO A 188 -8.22 -3.23 17.50
CA PRO A 188 -8.36 -2.94 18.90
C PRO A 188 -7.13 -3.31 19.71
N LEU A 189 -6.81 -2.49 20.71
CA LEU A 189 -5.74 -2.72 21.67
C LEU A 189 -6.30 -3.32 22.96
N PRO A 190 -5.58 -4.25 23.62
CA PRO A 190 -6.07 -4.95 24.82
C PRO A 190 -6.12 -4.01 26.04
N GLU A 191 -7.32 -3.51 26.38
CA GLU A 191 -7.52 -2.60 27.53
C GLU A 191 -7.05 -3.26 28.84
N HIS A 192 -7.30 -4.56 29.02
CA HIS A 192 -6.92 -5.29 30.23
C HIS A 192 -5.40 -5.31 30.47
N LEU A 193 -4.60 -5.23 29.40
CA LEU A 193 -3.14 -5.23 29.46
C LEU A 193 -2.57 -3.81 29.50
N LEU A 194 -3.12 -2.89 28.71
CA LEU A 194 -2.54 -1.58 28.44
C LEU A 194 -3.23 -0.43 29.18
N GLY A 195 -4.47 -0.63 29.63
CA GLY A 195 -5.31 0.45 30.16
C GLY A 195 -4.81 1.13 31.44
N LYS A 196 -3.84 0.53 32.15
CA LYS A 196 -3.22 1.13 33.36
C LYS A 196 -1.95 1.91 33.06
N LEU A 197 -1.45 1.88 31.81
CA LEU A 197 -0.24 2.61 31.43
C LEU A 197 -0.55 4.10 31.21
N PRO A 198 0.33 5.01 31.61
CA PRO A 198 0.13 6.45 31.41
C PRO A 198 0.23 6.86 29.94
N ASP A 199 1.03 6.16 29.16
CA ASP A 199 1.18 6.23 27.72
C ASP A 199 1.66 4.86 27.18
N LEU A 200 1.63 4.71 25.86
CA LEU A 200 1.97 3.46 25.18
C LEU A 200 3.26 3.54 24.36
N ASN A 201 3.99 4.67 24.38
CA ASN A 201 5.14 4.89 23.50
C ASN A 201 6.22 3.82 23.64
N HIS A 202 6.42 3.31 24.86
CA HIS A 202 7.43 2.30 25.18
C HIS A 202 6.83 1.01 25.76
N ALA A 203 5.56 0.76 25.51
CA ALA A 203 4.92 -0.47 25.95
C ALA A 203 5.59 -1.69 25.30
N ALA A 204 5.83 -2.75 26.09
CA ALA A 204 6.38 -4.01 25.57
C ALA A 204 5.51 -4.61 24.45
N PHE A 205 4.22 -4.29 24.46
CA PHE A 205 3.25 -4.63 23.41
C PHE A 205 3.71 -4.18 22.01
N ASN A 206 4.42 -3.07 21.87
CA ASN A 206 4.84 -2.54 20.58
C ASN A 206 5.84 -3.46 19.85
N ALA A 207 6.58 -4.29 20.58
CA ALA A 207 7.52 -5.27 20.05
C ALA A 207 6.98 -6.72 20.14
N MET A 208 6.21 -7.03 21.18
CA MET A 208 5.67 -8.36 21.43
C MET A 208 4.18 -8.25 21.76
N PRO A 209 3.34 -8.01 20.73
CA PRO A 209 1.92 -7.80 20.95
C PRO A 209 1.18 -9.08 21.36
N LEU A 210 0.18 -8.92 22.22
CA LEU A 210 -0.85 -9.92 22.43
C LEU A 210 -1.75 -9.96 21.20
N SER A 211 -1.87 -11.11 20.56
CA SER A 211 -2.59 -11.25 19.30
C SER A 211 -4.09 -11.49 19.48
N SER A 212 -4.88 -11.02 18.52
CA SER A 212 -6.31 -11.33 18.36
C SER A 212 -6.59 -12.01 17.01
N GLY A 213 -5.62 -12.03 16.11
CA GLY A 213 -5.71 -12.55 14.74
C GLY A 213 -5.35 -14.04 14.64
N PRO A 214 -5.15 -14.52 13.38
CA PRO A 214 -4.90 -15.93 13.09
C PRO A 214 -3.57 -16.46 13.61
N PHE A 215 -2.58 -15.61 13.85
CA PHE A 215 -1.26 -16.02 14.32
C PHE A 215 -0.86 -15.25 15.58
N VAL A 216 0.07 -15.83 16.33
CA VAL A 216 0.70 -15.24 17.52
C VAL A 216 2.18 -15.08 17.25
N LEU A 217 2.74 -13.93 17.57
CA LEU A 217 4.18 -13.71 17.51
C LEU A 217 4.87 -14.52 18.61
N LYS A 218 5.78 -15.41 18.23
CA LYS A 218 6.57 -16.23 19.13
C LYS A 218 7.93 -15.62 19.44
N ALA A 219 8.56 -15.03 18.42
CA ALA A 219 9.87 -14.40 18.53
C ALA A 219 10.06 -13.33 17.47
N TRP A 220 10.79 -12.29 17.82
CA TRP A 220 11.29 -11.29 16.89
C TRP A 220 12.81 -11.17 17.08
N ASN A 221 13.55 -11.67 16.11
CA ASN A 221 15.01 -11.56 16.04
C ASN A 221 15.34 -10.38 15.12
N HIS A 222 15.54 -9.21 15.70
CA HIS A 222 15.75 -7.95 14.97
C HIS A 222 16.82 -8.07 13.87
N GLY A 223 16.53 -7.48 12.71
CA GLY A 223 17.36 -7.51 11.51
C GLY A 223 17.39 -8.88 10.79
N SER A 224 16.60 -9.87 11.23
CA SER A 224 16.66 -11.22 10.69
C SER A 224 15.28 -11.85 10.47
N THR A 225 14.53 -12.18 11.56
CA THR A 225 13.31 -12.96 11.43
C THR A 225 12.24 -12.61 12.46
N LEU A 226 10.97 -12.74 12.04
CA LEU A 226 9.83 -12.86 12.96
C LEU A 226 9.25 -14.27 12.81
N GLU A 227 9.02 -14.94 13.93
CA GLU A 227 8.40 -16.26 13.99
C GLU A 227 6.96 -16.14 14.50
N LEU A 228 6.01 -16.53 13.67
CA LEU A 228 4.59 -16.54 14.00
C LEU A 228 4.09 -17.99 14.04
N VAL A 229 3.22 -18.30 15.02
CA VAL A 229 2.60 -19.62 15.18
C VAL A 229 1.09 -19.50 15.17
N ALA A 230 0.39 -20.57 14.80
CA ALA A 230 -1.07 -20.59 14.76
C ALA A 230 -1.70 -20.16 16.10
N ASN A 231 -2.73 -19.32 16.05
CA ASN A 231 -3.54 -18.94 17.20
C ASN A 231 -4.72 -19.90 17.34
N GLU A 232 -4.66 -20.77 18.35
CA GLU A 232 -5.71 -21.75 18.64
C GLU A 232 -7.06 -21.11 19.07
N LYS A 233 -7.02 -19.84 19.50
CA LYS A 233 -8.19 -19.08 19.96
C LYS A 233 -8.75 -18.12 18.91
N TYR A 234 -8.24 -18.17 17.68
CA TYR A 234 -8.77 -17.32 16.63
C TYR A 234 -10.24 -17.64 16.37
N TRP A 235 -11.07 -16.64 16.27
CA TRP A 235 -12.53 -16.79 16.20
C TRP A 235 -13.05 -17.62 15.01
N ARG A 236 -12.29 -17.68 13.91
CA ARG A 236 -12.59 -18.55 12.75
C ARG A 236 -12.08 -19.98 12.92
N GLY A 237 -11.50 -20.30 14.06
CA GLY A 237 -10.73 -21.52 14.31
C GLY A 237 -9.25 -21.35 13.93
N PRO A 238 -8.40 -22.27 14.38
CA PRO A 238 -6.97 -22.21 14.10
C PRO A 238 -6.70 -22.27 12.60
N PRO A 239 -5.73 -21.46 12.08
CA PRO A 239 -5.34 -21.52 10.68
C PRO A 239 -4.72 -22.88 10.33
N LYS A 240 -4.74 -23.25 9.06
CA LYS A 240 -4.15 -24.52 8.58
C LYS A 240 -2.63 -24.52 8.68
N LEU A 241 -1.99 -23.36 8.45
CA LEU A 241 -0.56 -23.21 8.67
C LEU A 241 -0.25 -23.24 10.16
N LYS A 242 0.76 -24.00 10.55
CA LYS A 242 1.25 -24.03 11.93
C LYS A 242 2.24 -22.91 12.21
N ARG A 243 2.96 -22.45 11.19
CA ARG A 243 3.99 -21.42 11.34
C ARG A 243 4.14 -20.58 10.08
N ILE A 244 4.42 -19.29 10.30
CA ILE A 244 4.93 -18.38 9.28
C ILE A 244 6.28 -17.84 9.80
N THR A 245 7.31 -17.90 8.96
CA THR A 245 8.60 -17.24 9.20
C THR A 245 8.73 -16.07 8.27
N TRP A 246 8.72 -14.87 8.83
CA TRP A 246 9.01 -13.65 8.09
C TRP A 246 10.51 -13.40 8.12
N LYS A 247 11.17 -13.35 6.96
CA LYS A 247 12.60 -13.12 6.82
C LYS A 247 12.86 -11.69 6.32
N VAL A 248 13.68 -10.95 7.05
CA VAL A 248 14.14 -9.62 6.65
C VAL A 248 15.36 -9.75 5.74
N VAL A 249 15.21 -9.38 4.47
CA VAL A 249 16.27 -9.48 3.44
C VAL A 249 16.29 -8.20 2.61
N PRO A 250 17.09 -7.18 3.00
CA PRO A 250 17.04 -5.86 2.37
C PRO A 250 17.42 -5.81 0.89
N ASN A 251 18.17 -6.80 0.40
CA ASN A 251 18.62 -6.83 -0.99
C ASN A 251 17.64 -7.61 -1.88
N ALA A 252 17.08 -6.97 -2.90
CA ALA A 252 16.11 -7.54 -3.82
C ALA A 252 16.66 -8.73 -4.64
N ASP A 253 17.96 -8.70 -5.03
CA ASP A 253 18.56 -9.79 -5.78
C ASP A 253 18.75 -11.02 -4.88
N THR A 254 19.05 -10.80 -3.61
CA THR A 254 19.09 -11.89 -2.62
C THR A 254 17.71 -12.49 -2.38
N LEU A 255 16.64 -11.67 -2.31
CA LEU A 255 15.26 -12.16 -2.21
C LEU A 255 14.89 -13.03 -3.41
N LEU A 256 15.19 -12.59 -4.63
CA LEU A 256 14.95 -13.37 -5.83
C LEU A 256 15.77 -14.67 -5.87
N ALA A 257 17.04 -14.61 -5.44
CA ALA A 257 17.89 -15.80 -5.32
C ALA A 257 17.33 -16.81 -4.30
N GLN A 258 16.88 -16.34 -3.12
CA GLN A 258 16.26 -17.19 -2.10
C GLN A 258 14.92 -17.80 -2.57
N LEU A 259 14.13 -17.07 -3.37
CA LEU A 259 12.93 -17.63 -4.01
C LEU A 259 13.31 -18.73 -5.00
N ARG A 260 14.35 -18.52 -5.82
CA ARG A 260 14.87 -19.49 -6.80
C ARG A 260 15.46 -20.75 -6.14
N THR A 261 16.12 -20.60 -4.99
CA THR A 261 16.69 -21.72 -4.22
C THR A 261 15.70 -22.35 -3.24
N HIS A 262 14.45 -21.85 -3.24
CA HIS A 262 13.39 -22.32 -2.35
C HIS A 262 13.69 -22.14 -0.85
N GLU A 263 14.52 -21.16 -0.50
CA GLU A 263 14.78 -20.76 0.89
C GLU A 263 13.66 -19.90 1.48
N ILE A 264 12.87 -19.25 0.59
CA ILE A 264 11.61 -18.58 0.90
C ILE A 264 10.51 -19.14 0.00
N ASP A 265 9.27 -19.09 0.48
CA ASP A 265 8.08 -19.56 -0.23
C ASP A 265 7.31 -18.43 -0.87
N VAL A 266 7.52 -17.19 -0.42
CA VAL A 266 6.83 -16.00 -0.94
C VAL A 266 7.79 -14.82 -0.98
N TYR A 267 7.80 -14.12 -2.12
CA TYR A 267 8.44 -12.81 -2.29
C TYR A 267 7.45 -11.86 -2.95
N ASP A 268 7.06 -10.80 -2.25
CA ASP A 268 6.16 -9.76 -2.73
C ASP A 268 6.90 -8.46 -3.04
N GLY A 269 6.39 -7.66 -3.99
CA GLY A 269 7.02 -6.41 -4.39
C GLY A 269 8.25 -6.60 -5.30
N ILE A 270 8.23 -7.62 -6.13
CA ILE A 270 9.28 -7.89 -7.12
C ILE A 270 9.39 -6.70 -8.08
N ASN A 271 10.59 -6.19 -8.25
CA ASN A 271 10.83 -5.03 -9.10
C ASN A 271 10.75 -5.36 -10.60
N GLU A 272 10.57 -4.33 -11.42
CA GLU A 272 10.32 -4.44 -12.86
C GLU A 272 11.42 -5.21 -13.61
N ILE A 273 12.67 -5.11 -13.17
CA ILE A 273 13.83 -5.75 -13.82
C ILE A 273 13.80 -7.27 -13.57
N GLN A 274 13.32 -7.70 -12.40
CA GLN A 274 13.29 -9.10 -11.98
C GLN A 274 12.06 -9.86 -12.47
N ILE A 275 10.98 -9.18 -12.86
CA ILE A 275 9.71 -9.83 -13.27
C ILE A 275 9.89 -10.87 -14.39
N PRO A 276 10.70 -10.64 -15.45
CA PRO A 276 10.90 -11.62 -16.52
C PRO A 276 11.49 -12.94 -16.05
N GLU A 277 12.24 -12.94 -14.94
CA GLU A 277 12.87 -14.14 -14.41
C GLU A 277 11.86 -15.10 -13.77
N LEU A 278 10.75 -14.58 -13.23
CA LEU A 278 9.73 -15.38 -12.52
C LEU A 278 9.15 -16.51 -13.37
N ALA A 279 8.94 -16.25 -14.65
CA ALA A 279 8.34 -17.23 -15.57
C ALA A 279 9.17 -18.51 -15.73
N ASN A 280 10.46 -18.47 -15.37
CA ASN A 280 11.40 -19.56 -15.55
C ASN A 280 11.80 -20.23 -14.22
N LEU A 281 11.20 -19.83 -13.09
CA LEU A 281 11.53 -20.43 -11.80
C LEU A 281 10.70 -21.70 -11.58
N GLU A 282 11.41 -22.83 -11.40
CA GLU A 282 10.79 -24.11 -11.15
C GLU A 282 9.98 -24.11 -9.85
N GLY A 283 8.73 -24.61 -9.90
CA GLY A 283 7.86 -24.71 -8.73
C GLY A 283 7.39 -23.38 -8.14
N ILE A 284 7.64 -22.26 -8.83
CA ILE A 284 7.18 -20.92 -8.43
C ILE A 284 6.03 -20.49 -9.33
N ALA A 285 4.92 -20.18 -8.72
CA ALA A 285 3.82 -19.47 -9.35
C ALA A 285 4.02 -17.96 -9.18
N SER A 286 3.46 -17.16 -10.07
CA SER A 286 3.50 -15.72 -9.97
C SER A 286 2.13 -15.09 -10.21
N GLY A 287 1.94 -13.92 -9.64
CA GLY A 287 0.74 -13.14 -9.86
C GLY A 287 1.01 -11.66 -9.68
N LYS A 288 0.05 -10.85 -10.06
CA LYS A 288 0.11 -9.39 -9.86
C LYS A 288 -1.19 -8.88 -9.28
N ARG A 289 -1.09 -7.78 -8.54
CA ARG A 289 -2.23 -7.02 -8.06
C ARG A 289 -2.00 -5.54 -8.28
N LEU A 290 -3.06 -4.82 -8.57
CA LEU A 290 -3.02 -3.37 -8.64
C LEU A 290 -2.92 -2.83 -7.21
N ILE A 291 -1.92 -1.99 -6.94
CA ILE A 291 -1.77 -1.33 -5.64
C ILE A 291 -2.24 0.12 -5.70
N GLY A 292 -2.55 0.71 -4.56
CA GLY A 292 -3.08 2.07 -4.45
C GLY A 292 -2.13 3.18 -4.91
N ASN A 293 -0.95 2.83 -5.39
CA ASN A 293 0.05 3.78 -5.85
C ASN A 293 -0.26 4.25 -7.26
N TRP A 294 -0.47 5.55 -7.44
CA TRP A 294 -0.65 6.17 -8.75
C TRP A 294 0.44 7.19 -9.03
N ARG A 295 0.99 7.09 -10.22
CA ARG A 295 2.07 7.95 -10.66
C ARG A 295 1.54 9.06 -11.55
N HIS A 296 2.07 10.27 -11.34
CA HIS A 296 1.59 11.47 -12.00
C HIS A 296 2.71 12.46 -12.28
N LEU A 297 2.46 13.31 -13.25
CA LEU A 297 3.18 14.55 -13.46
C LEU A 297 2.36 15.68 -12.86
N MET A 298 2.73 16.18 -11.69
CA MET A 298 2.08 17.29 -11.01
C MET A 298 2.59 18.62 -11.51
N PHE A 299 1.72 19.58 -11.73
CA PHE A 299 2.06 20.97 -12.07
C PHE A 299 1.87 21.89 -10.87
N ASN A 300 2.84 22.74 -10.58
CA ASN A 300 2.64 23.86 -9.69
C ASN A 300 1.97 24.99 -10.49
N VAL A 301 0.65 25.08 -10.41
CA VAL A 301 -0.15 26.00 -11.22
C VAL A 301 0.07 27.50 -10.89
N ARG A 302 0.85 27.81 -9.86
CA ARG A 302 1.24 29.20 -9.53
C ARG A 302 2.44 29.68 -10.33
N LYS A 303 3.12 28.80 -11.05
CA LYS A 303 4.33 29.14 -11.82
C LYS A 303 3.96 29.81 -13.14
N PRO A 304 4.69 30.89 -13.54
CA PRO A 304 4.48 31.53 -14.83
C PRO A 304 4.56 30.53 -15.98
N GLY A 305 3.54 30.54 -16.83
CA GLY A 305 3.38 29.57 -17.91
C GLY A 305 2.56 28.35 -17.49
N LEU A 306 2.78 27.76 -16.33
CA LEU A 306 1.94 26.68 -15.80
C LEU A 306 0.62 27.19 -15.19
N ASP A 307 0.48 28.49 -14.99
CA ASP A 307 -0.81 29.14 -14.64
C ASP A 307 -1.81 29.10 -15.81
N ASP A 308 -1.35 28.96 -17.06
CA ASP A 308 -2.20 28.77 -18.24
C ASP A 308 -2.50 27.27 -18.45
N GLN A 309 -3.78 26.90 -18.36
CA GLN A 309 -4.25 25.53 -18.58
C GLN A 309 -3.86 24.98 -19.97
N ARG A 310 -3.80 25.82 -21.01
CA ARG A 310 -3.41 25.41 -22.37
C ARG A 310 -1.96 24.91 -22.43
N VAL A 311 -1.07 25.51 -21.63
CA VAL A 311 0.32 25.07 -21.52
C VAL A 311 0.39 23.71 -20.81
N ARG A 312 -0.37 23.51 -19.74
CA ARG A 312 -0.42 22.23 -19.03
C ARG A 312 -0.98 21.11 -19.91
N LEU A 313 -2.05 21.40 -20.65
CA LEU A 313 -2.63 20.46 -21.63
C LEU A 313 -1.64 20.14 -22.75
N ALA A 314 -0.93 21.15 -23.26
CA ALA A 314 0.11 20.95 -24.28
C ALA A 314 1.24 20.03 -23.78
N ILE A 315 1.66 20.17 -22.52
CA ILE A 315 2.63 19.25 -21.91
C ILE A 315 2.06 17.84 -21.81
N ALA A 316 0.79 17.69 -21.36
CA ALA A 316 0.11 16.40 -21.28
C ALA A 316 0.04 15.67 -22.63
N GLU A 317 -0.25 16.40 -23.72
CA GLU A 317 -0.38 15.87 -25.09
C GLU A 317 0.97 15.72 -25.81
N SER A 318 2.03 16.33 -25.32
CA SER A 318 3.38 16.23 -25.93
C SER A 318 4.10 14.93 -25.59
N VAL A 319 3.63 14.15 -24.61
CA VAL A 319 4.32 12.95 -24.11
C VAL A 319 3.52 11.69 -24.43
N ASP A 320 4.18 10.72 -25.07
CA ASP A 320 3.61 9.39 -25.27
C ASP A 320 3.79 8.53 -24.00
N TRP A 321 2.83 8.67 -23.08
CA TRP A 321 2.82 7.96 -21.80
C TRP A 321 2.73 6.44 -21.95
N LYS A 322 2.05 5.97 -23.01
CA LYS A 322 1.99 4.54 -23.29
C LYS A 322 3.36 4.03 -23.70
N HIS A 323 4.06 4.75 -24.57
CA HIS A 323 5.40 4.36 -25.00
C HIS A 323 6.40 4.35 -23.83
N ILE A 324 6.35 5.33 -22.93
CA ILE A 324 7.17 5.33 -21.70
C ILE A 324 6.87 4.10 -20.85
N ASN A 325 5.59 3.77 -20.63
CA ASN A 325 5.22 2.57 -19.88
C ASN A 325 5.72 1.29 -20.54
N ASP A 326 5.57 1.17 -21.87
CA ASP A 326 5.95 -0.03 -22.60
C ASP A 326 7.47 -0.23 -22.65
N THR A 327 8.26 0.85 -22.79
CA THR A 327 9.71 0.76 -22.98
C THR A 327 10.52 0.78 -21.70
N ILE A 328 10.10 1.56 -20.69
CA ILE A 328 10.84 1.70 -19.42
C ILE A 328 10.29 0.75 -18.36
N TYR A 329 8.96 0.58 -18.31
CA TYR A 329 8.29 -0.27 -17.33
C TYR A 329 7.76 -1.57 -17.94
N HIS A 330 8.17 -1.91 -19.16
CA HIS A 330 7.82 -3.16 -19.88
C HIS A 330 6.31 -3.44 -19.97
N GLY A 331 5.47 -2.39 -19.92
CA GLY A 331 4.02 -2.51 -19.93
C GLY A 331 3.43 -3.09 -18.64
N TYR A 332 4.22 -3.17 -17.57
CA TYR A 332 3.80 -3.80 -16.33
C TYR A 332 2.78 -2.99 -15.52
N ASN A 333 2.69 -1.69 -15.74
CA ASN A 333 1.76 -0.82 -15.03
C ASN A 333 0.45 -0.62 -15.81
N GLN A 334 -0.63 -0.34 -15.11
CA GLN A 334 -1.92 -0.02 -15.73
C GLN A 334 -2.04 1.49 -15.96
N LEU A 335 -2.23 1.91 -17.21
CA LEU A 335 -2.39 3.33 -17.53
C LEU A 335 -3.59 3.94 -16.80
N ALA A 336 -3.39 5.14 -16.23
CA ALA A 336 -4.36 5.86 -15.43
C ALA A 336 -5.03 7.03 -16.20
N SER A 337 -6.21 7.42 -15.74
CA SER A 337 -6.92 8.65 -16.18
C SER A 337 -7.46 9.46 -15.00
N SER A 338 -7.32 8.91 -13.78
CA SER A 338 -7.77 9.53 -12.52
C SER A 338 -6.92 9.01 -11.37
N ASP A 339 -7.04 9.61 -10.19
CA ASP A 339 -6.46 9.14 -8.93
C ASP A 339 -7.38 8.18 -8.16
N ILE A 340 -8.54 7.86 -8.71
CA ILE A 340 -9.43 6.82 -8.18
C ILE A 340 -9.16 5.52 -8.94
N MET A 341 -8.81 4.47 -8.20
CA MET A 341 -8.45 3.17 -8.79
C MET A 341 -9.54 2.63 -9.71
N PRO A 342 -9.20 2.06 -10.86
CA PRO A 342 -10.19 1.53 -11.82
C PRO A 342 -11.00 0.36 -11.28
N THR A 343 -10.54 -0.28 -10.21
CA THR A 343 -11.26 -1.36 -9.49
C THR A 343 -12.15 -0.83 -8.36
N SER A 344 -12.10 0.49 -8.06
CA SER A 344 -12.92 1.09 -7.00
C SER A 344 -14.41 1.12 -7.38
N TRP A 345 -15.26 1.01 -6.37
CA TRP A 345 -16.71 1.22 -6.50
C TRP A 345 -17.05 2.61 -7.04
N ALA A 346 -16.19 3.61 -6.84
CA ALA A 346 -16.34 4.99 -7.29
C ALA A 346 -15.56 5.31 -8.57
N ALA A 347 -14.96 4.30 -9.21
CA ALA A 347 -14.16 4.53 -10.42
C ALA A 347 -14.90 5.39 -11.43
N PRO A 348 -14.33 6.54 -11.84
CA PRO A 348 -14.95 7.44 -12.79
C PRO A 348 -14.71 6.96 -14.23
N THR A 349 -15.50 7.50 -15.16
CA THR A 349 -15.27 7.33 -16.60
C THR A 349 -14.65 8.60 -17.15
N ILE A 350 -13.31 8.66 -17.15
CA ILE A 350 -12.53 9.81 -17.62
C ILE A 350 -11.61 9.36 -18.77
N PRO A 351 -11.58 10.06 -19.92
CA PRO A 351 -10.63 9.77 -20.98
C PRO A 351 -9.22 10.15 -20.55
N ARG A 352 -8.21 9.42 -21.03
CA ARG A 352 -6.81 9.84 -20.89
C ARG A 352 -6.50 10.97 -21.87
N TYR A 353 -5.57 11.86 -21.53
CA TYR A 353 -4.99 12.76 -22.49
C TYR A 353 -4.33 11.96 -23.62
N ARG A 354 -4.59 12.35 -24.86
CA ARG A 354 -4.01 11.69 -26.03
C ARG A 354 -2.60 12.22 -26.30
N PHE A 355 -1.77 11.40 -26.89
CA PHE A 355 -0.50 11.89 -27.46
C PHE A 355 -0.77 12.59 -28.78
N ASP A 356 -0.65 13.91 -28.82
CA ASP A 356 -0.88 14.75 -30.01
C ASP A 356 0.07 15.97 -29.98
N PRO A 357 1.33 15.80 -30.38
CA PRO A 357 2.28 16.90 -30.39
C PRO A 357 1.94 17.99 -31.43
N VAL A 358 1.02 17.74 -32.36
CA VAL A 358 0.52 18.76 -33.28
C VAL A 358 -0.45 19.69 -32.55
N ASP A 359 -1.41 19.12 -31.81
CA ASP A 359 -2.32 19.90 -30.99
C ASP A 359 -1.59 20.61 -29.84
N ALA A 360 -0.60 19.97 -29.22
CA ALA A 360 0.24 20.59 -28.21
C ALA A 360 0.90 21.89 -28.72
N ARG A 361 1.45 21.89 -29.94
CA ARG A 361 2.00 23.12 -30.55
C ARG A 361 0.93 24.17 -30.78
N ARG A 362 -0.26 23.78 -31.28
CA ARG A 362 -1.39 24.69 -31.49
C ARG A 362 -1.87 25.34 -30.18
N LEU A 363 -1.91 24.59 -29.10
CA LEU A 363 -2.26 25.08 -27.77
C LEU A 363 -1.25 26.11 -27.26
N LEU A 364 0.04 25.86 -27.46
CA LEU A 364 1.11 26.79 -27.09
C LEU A 364 1.03 28.08 -27.91
N ASP A 365 0.78 27.98 -29.23
CA ASP A 365 0.58 29.15 -30.10
C ASP A 365 -0.65 29.96 -29.62
N ALA A 366 -1.77 29.30 -29.33
CA ALA A 366 -2.99 29.93 -28.82
C ALA A 366 -2.79 30.57 -27.42
N ALA A 367 -1.83 30.07 -26.62
CA ALA A 367 -1.44 30.65 -25.36
C ALA A 367 -0.46 31.83 -25.52
N GLY A 368 -0.04 32.14 -26.76
CA GLY A 368 0.88 33.26 -27.09
C GLY A 368 2.35 32.92 -26.92
N TRP A 369 2.71 31.64 -26.84
CA TRP A 369 4.11 31.19 -26.82
C TRP A 369 4.61 30.90 -28.24
N THR A 370 5.39 31.81 -28.82
CA THR A 370 5.90 31.70 -30.19
C THR A 370 7.26 31.01 -30.23
N MET A 371 7.52 30.23 -31.31
CA MET A 371 8.80 29.53 -31.48
C MET A 371 9.95 30.52 -31.71
N GLY A 372 10.98 30.44 -30.86
CA GLY A 372 12.20 31.21 -31.01
C GLY A 372 13.21 30.56 -31.95
N ALA A 373 14.21 31.31 -32.38
CA ALA A 373 15.28 30.84 -33.29
C ALA A 373 16.12 29.70 -32.68
N ASN A 374 16.18 29.61 -31.35
CA ASN A 374 16.89 28.55 -30.62
C ASN A 374 16.04 27.26 -30.41
N GLY A 375 14.83 27.21 -31.00
CA GLY A 375 13.93 26.07 -30.86
C GLY A 375 13.17 26.04 -29.53
N VAL A 376 13.28 27.08 -28.69
CA VAL A 376 12.51 27.25 -27.46
C VAL A 376 11.47 28.34 -27.68
N ARG A 377 10.24 28.09 -27.26
CA ARG A 377 9.14 29.06 -27.31
C ARG A 377 9.37 30.17 -26.29
N ALA A 378 8.93 31.37 -26.65
CA ALA A 378 9.00 32.53 -25.77
C ALA A 378 7.73 33.37 -25.84
N LYS A 379 7.43 34.08 -24.76
CA LYS A 379 6.33 35.04 -24.67
C LYS A 379 6.86 36.28 -23.95
N ASN A 380 6.71 37.46 -24.60
CA ASN A 380 7.22 38.73 -24.08
C ASN A 380 8.73 38.68 -23.74
N GLY A 381 9.54 37.95 -24.55
CA GLY A 381 10.97 37.79 -24.31
C GLY A 381 11.36 36.77 -23.25
N VAL A 382 10.41 36.18 -22.55
CA VAL A 382 10.66 35.15 -21.53
C VAL A 382 10.57 33.76 -22.17
N PRO A 383 11.64 32.93 -22.13
CA PRO A 383 11.58 31.57 -22.66
C PRO A 383 10.65 30.67 -21.84
N LEU A 384 10.01 29.72 -22.53
CA LEU A 384 9.19 28.69 -21.88
C LEU A 384 10.10 27.58 -21.36
N HIS A 385 10.51 27.74 -20.11
CA HIS A 385 11.45 26.86 -19.43
C HIS A 385 10.88 26.42 -18.08
N PHE A 386 11.00 25.13 -17.77
CA PHE A 386 10.57 24.55 -16.48
C PHE A 386 11.63 23.60 -15.90
N THR A 387 11.52 23.36 -14.61
CA THR A 387 12.22 22.26 -13.94
C THR A 387 11.26 21.10 -13.71
N ILE A 388 11.77 19.86 -13.85
CA ILE A 388 11.08 18.64 -13.42
C ILE A 388 11.90 17.96 -12.35
N SER A 389 11.23 17.36 -11.35
CA SER A 389 11.88 16.72 -10.21
C SER A 389 11.25 15.38 -9.88
N THR A 390 12.09 14.39 -9.54
CA THR A 390 11.65 13.11 -8.96
C THR A 390 12.55 12.70 -7.80
N GLY A 391 12.18 11.61 -7.12
CA GLY A 391 13.04 10.95 -6.14
C GLY A 391 14.16 10.14 -6.82
N THR A 392 15.38 10.18 -6.26
CA THR A 392 16.56 9.50 -6.84
C THR A 392 16.62 8.00 -6.55
N ASN A 393 15.62 7.42 -5.90
CA ASN A 393 15.59 6.02 -5.45
C ASN A 393 15.20 4.98 -6.52
N ARG A 394 14.70 5.42 -7.70
CA ARG A 394 14.27 4.51 -8.78
C ARG A 394 14.83 4.95 -10.13
N GLN A 395 15.65 4.11 -10.73
CA GLN A 395 16.29 4.39 -12.03
C GLN A 395 15.26 4.58 -13.16
N ALA A 396 14.18 3.80 -13.15
CA ALA A 396 13.11 3.92 -14.15
C ALA A 396 12.46 5.32 -14.15
N ASN A 397 12.34 5.98 -12.99
CA ASN A 397 11.82 7.35 -12.93
C ASN A 397 12.76 8.33 -13.61
N ILE A 398 14.06 8.21 -13.36
CA ILE A 398 15.11 9.08 -13.96
C ILE A 398 15.12 8.89 -15.49
N MET A 399 15.02 7.64 -15.96
CA MET A 399 14.94 7.37 -17.40
C MET A 399 13.67 7.97 -18.03
N SER A 400 12.54 7.92 -17.32
CA SER A 400 11.28 8.52 -17.79
C SER A 400 11.38 10.04 -17.93
N GLU A 401 12.04 10.73 -16.99
CA GLU A 401 12.28 12.18 -17.08
C GLU A 401 13.12 12.57 -18.28
N VAL A 402 14.17 11.80 -18.59
CA VAL A 402 15.01 12.04 -19.77
C VAL A 402 14.19 11.89 -21.06
N GLN A 403 13.32 10.89 -21.13
CA GLN A 403 12.44 10.70 -22.28
C GLN A 403 11.39 11.81 -22.40
N MET A 404 10.77 12.21 -21.28
CA MET A 404 9.86 13.36 -21.22
C MET A 404 10.55 14.65 -21.68
N GLN A 405 11.77 14.91 -21.22
CA GLN A 405 12.54 16.09 -21.60
C GLN A 405 12.69 16.20 -23.13
N GLN A 406 13.00 15.09 -23.81
CA GLN A 406 13.13 15.06 -25.27
C GLN A 406 11.80 15.32 -25.98
N LEU A 407 10.71 14.68 -25.54
CA LEU A 407 9.39 14.83 -26.15
C LEU A 407 8.82 16.24 -25.94
N ILE A 408 8.96 16.80 -24.76
CA ILE A 408 8.52 18.15 -24.41
C ILE A 408 9.34 19.20 -25.18
N LYS A 409 10.64 18.97 -25.36
CA LYS A 409 11.50 19.83 -26.19
C LYS A 409 11.05 19.87 -27.67
N ALA A 410 10.52 18.77 -28.20
CA ALA A 410 10.03 18.69 -29.58
C ALA A 410 8.83 19.63 -29.87
N VAL A 411 8.13 20.10 -28.85
CA VAL A 411 7.06 21.09 -28.97
C VAL A 411 7.51 22.51 -28.58
N GLY A 412 8.81 22.70 -28.26
CA GLY A 412 9.43 23.99 -28.00
C GLY A 412 9.46 24.43 -26.54
N ILE A 413 9.32 23.50 -25.59
CA ILE A 413 9.44 23.75 -24.15
C ILE A 413 10.82 23.23 -23.70
N ASP A 414 11.62 24.06 -23.06
CA ASP A 414 12.88 23.64 -22.46
C ASP A 414 12.66 23.11 -21.03
N LEU A 415 13.30 21.98 -20.69
CA LEU A 415 13.10 21.30 -19.42
C LEU A 415 14.43 20.95 -18.76
N THR A 416 14.63 21.39 -17.52
CA THR A 416 15.78 21.02 -16.69
C THR A 416 15.37 19.96 -15.66
N ILE A 417 16.12 18.86 -15.59
CA ILE A 417 15.94 17.80 -14.59
C ILE A 417 16.68 18.17 -13.31
N LYS A 418 15.99 18.18 -12.17
CA LYS A 418 16.56 18.49 -10.85
C LYS A 418 16.01 17.55 -9.79
N ASN A 419 16.67 16.43 -9.58
CA ASN A 419 16.21 15.35 -8.71
C ASN A 419 16.75 15.48 -7.28
N TYR A 420 16.01 14.88 -6.33
CA TYR A 420 16.30 14.96 -4.91
C TYR A 420 16.17 13.59 -4.23
N PRO A 421 16.87 13.38 -3.09
CA PRO A 421 16.53 12.27 -2.19
C PRO A 421 15.06 12.34 -1.81
N VAL A 422 14.37 11.19 -1.78
CA VAL A 422 12.92 11.11 -1.50
C VAL A 422 12.56 11.80 -0.17
N SER A 423 13.36 11.56 0.87
CA SER A 423 13.14 12.16 2.19
C SER A 423 13.18 13.69 2.18
N PHE A 424 13.98 14.31 1.29
CA PHE A 424 14.02 15.76 1.12
C PHE A 424 12.90 16.27 0.22
N LEU A 425 12.61 15.55 -0.88
CA LEU A 425 11.55 15.92 -1.83
C LEU A 425 10.20 16.06 -1.14
N PHE A 426 9.87 15.10 -0.26
CA PHE A 426 8.61 15.02 0.49
C PHE A 426 8.69 15.61 1.92
N ALA A 427 9.81 16.23 2.31
CA ALA A 427 9.88 16.91 3.59
C ALA A 427 8.92 18.11 3.62
N GLN A 428 8.38 18.46 4.79
CA GLN A 428 7.48 19.62 4.94
C GLN A 428 8.11 20.93 4.44
N GLN A 429 9.42 21.08 4.58
CA GLN A 429 10.19 22.20 4.04
C GLN A 429 10.83 21.89 2.68
N GLY A 430 10.56 20.68 2.14
CA GLY A 430 11.09 20.25 0.85
C GLY A 430 10.36 20.87 -0.34
N PRO A 431 10.87 20.61 -1.55
CA PRO A 431 10.39 21.28 -2.76
C PRO A 431 8.89 21.18 -3.01
N LEU A 432 8.27 20.00 -2.76
CA LEU A 432 6.85 19.80 -3.03
C LEU A 432 5.96 20.66 -2.14
N TYR A 433 6.15 20.59 -0.83
CA TYR A 433 5.28 21.29 0.13
C TYR A 433 5.58 22.76 0.27
N SER A 434 6.82 23.20 0.01
CA SER A 434 7.17 24.62 -0.06
C SER A 434 6.76 25.28 -1.38
N GLY A 435 6.44 24.51 -2.43
CA GLY A 435 6.17 25.00 -3.78
C GLY A 435 7.43 25.45 -4.54
N ALA A 436 8.60 24.99 -4.13
CA ALA A 436 9.88 25.28 -4.79
C ALA A 436 10.17 24.32 -5.95
N PHE A 437 9.15 24.05 -6.77
CA PHE A 437 9.24 23.23 -7.98
C PHE A 437 8.30 23.80 -9.05
N ASP A 438 8.51 23.43 -10.32
CA ASP A 438 7.60 23.74 -11.42
C ASP A 438 6.76 22.50 -11.75
N MET A 439 7.40 21.37 -12.03
CA MET A 439 6.76 20.08 -12.26
C MET A 439 7.40 19.00 -11.39
N SER A 440 6.62 18.02 -10.95
CA SER A 440 7.14 16.87 -10.22
C SER A 440 6.60 15.56 -10.78
N TRP A 441 7.52 14.62 -11.01
CA TRP A 441 7.24 13.25 -11.39
C TRP A 441 7.23 12.40 -10.12
N THR A 442 6.07 12.27 -9.49
CA THR A 442 5.95 11.67 -8.17
C THR A 442 4.86 10.62 -8.11
N ILE A 443 4.67 10.09 -6.94
CA ILE A 443 3.70 9.06 -6.62
C ILE A 443 2.87 9.54 -5.44
N ASP A 444 1.56 9.31 -5.51
CA ASP A 444 0.66 9.37 -4.38
C ASP A 444 -0.04 8.02 -4.19
N THR A 445 -0.71 7.84 -3.07
CA THR A 445 -1.33 6.57 -2.73
C THR A 445 -2.77 6.80 -2.30
N ASN A 446 -3.70 6.14 -3.00
CA ASN A 446 -5.12 6.13 -2.65
C ASN A 446 -5.55 4.70 -2.31
N GLY A 447 -6.35 4.56 -1.25
CA GLY A 447 -6.89 3.29 -0.80
C GLY A 447 -8.17 2.87 -1.55
N ALA A 448 -8.85 1.90 -0.97
CA ALA A 448 -10.17 1.46 -1.45
C ALA A 448 -11.24 2.54 -1.26
N GLU A 449 -11.05 3.43 -0.30
CA GLU A 449 -11.87 4.62 -0.08
C GLU A 449 -11.29 5.78 -0.87
N PRO A 450 -12.03 6.37 -1.80
CA PRO A 450 -11.53 7.44 -2.66
C PRO A 450 -11.65 8.82 -2.00
N ASP A 451 -11.22 8.96 -0.74
CA ASP A 451 -11.17 10.24 -0.04
C ASP A 451 -9.92 11.01 -0.52
N ASN A 452 -10.11 11.88 -1.49
CA ASN A 452 -9.06 12.68 -2.12
C ASN A 452 -9.18 14.19 -1.86
N GLU A 453 -10.02 14.61 -0.88
CA GLU A 453 -10.15 16.02 -0.48
C GLU A 453 -8.79 16.64 -0.16
N GLY A 454 -7.91 15.88 0.51
CA GLY A 454 -6.55 16.32 0.87
C GLY A 454 -5.69 16.72 -0.32
N SER A 455 -5.89 16.08 -1.47
CA SER A 455 -5.08 16.29 -2.68
C SER A 455 -5.63 17.39 -3.60
N TRP A 456 -6.95 17.65 -3.56
CA TRP A 456 -7.56 18.53 -4.56
C TRP A 456 -8.29 19.75 -4.01
N SER A 457 -8.70 19.76 -2.74
CA SER A 457 -9.34 20.93 -2.15
C SER A 457 -8.39 22.12 -2.05
N GLY A 458 -8.84 23.29 -2.44
CA GLY A 458 -8.10 24.54 -2.26
C GLY A 458 -7.81 24.88 -0.80
N LYS A 459 -8.59 24.32 0.15
CA LYS A 459 -8.33 24.44 1.60
C LYS A 459 -7.15 23.59 2.06
N MET A 460 -6.77 22.59 1.28
CA MET A 460 -5.71 21.62 1.59
C MET A 460 -4.37 21.92 0.88
N ILE A 461 -4.21 23.14 0.40
CA ILE A 461 -2.91 23.63 -0.07
C ILE A 461 -1.92 23.65 1.11
N PRO A 462 -0.67 23.18 0.93
CA PRO A 462 0.35 23.24 2.00
C PRO A 462 0.47 24.63 2.65
N PRO A 463 0.60 24.73 3.98
CA PRO A 463 0.90 23.64 4.93
C PRO A 463 -0.34 22.91 5.48
N HIS A 464 -1.56 23.21 5.02
CA HIS A 464 -2.81 22.71 5.58
C HIS A 464 -3.20 21.31 5.08
N GLY A 465 -2.60 20.84 3.98
CA GLY A 465 -2.87 19.53 3.37
C GLY A 465 -1.82 19.17 2.32
N THR A 466 -2.22 18.30 1.39
CA THR A 466 -1.34 17.67 0.39
C THR A 466 -1.59 18.14 -1.04
N ASN A 467 -2.42 19.17 -1.26
CA ASN A 467 -2.66 19.74 -2.59
C ASN A 467 -1.40 20.46 -3.10
N THR A 468 -0.42 19.69 -3.56
CA THR A 468 0.85 20.20 -4.09
C THR A 468 0.74 20.78 -5.49
N SER A 469 -0.41 20.65 -6.17
CA SER A 469 -0.68 21.41 -7.40
C SER A 469 -0.83 22.91 -7.14
N PHE A 470 -1.17 23.28 -5.90
CA PHE A 470 -1.54 24.65 -5.48
C PHE A 470 -2.76 25.21 -6.23
N LEU A 471 -3.54 24.34 -6.86
CA LEU A 471 -4.80 24.73 -7.51
C LEU A 471 -5.83 25.11 -6.45
N ASN A 472 -6.41 26.31 -6.59
CA ASN A 472 -7.50 26.78 -5.74
C ASN A 472 -8.73 27.02 -6.61
N ASP A 473 -9.49 25.96 -6.87
CA ASP A 473 -10.74 25.99 -7.61
C ASP A 473 -11.92 25.81 -6.63
N PRO A 474 -12.85 26.78 -6.53
CA PRO A 474 -13.96 26.69 -5.57
C PRO A 474 -14.91 25.52 -5.82
N GLU A 475 -15.16 25.18 -7.08
CA GLU A 475 -16.05 24.06 -7.43
C GLU A 475 -15.41 22.71 -7.12
N LEU A 476 -14.13 22.53 -7.44
CA LEU A 476 -13.37 21.34 -7.06
C LEU A 476 -13.35 21.17 -5.53
N THR A 477 -13.08 22.26 -4.79
CA THR A 477 -13.13 22.27 -3.32
C THR A 477 -14.50 21.86 -2.78
N ARG A 478 -15.58 22.34 -3.41
CA ARG A 478 -16.95 21.99 -3.02
C ARG A 478 -17.26 20.51 -3.29
N LEU A 479 -16.84 19.98 -4.44
CA LEU A 479 -17.10 18.59 -4.83
C LEU A 479 -16.35 17.61 -3.94
N ALA A 480 -15.04 17.81 -3.75
CA ALA A 480 -14.20 16.99 -2.87
C ALA A 480 -14.77 16.94 -1.44
N HIS A 481 -15.09 18.10 -0.87
CA HIS A 481 -15.68 18.16 0.46
C HIS A 481 -17.07 17.52 0.54
N ALA A 482 -17.95 17.73 -0.46
CA ALA A 482 -19.29 17.17 -0.45
C ALA A 482 -19.28 15.63 -0.46
N ALA A 483 -18.27 15.00 -1.06
CA ALA A 483 -18.12 13.55 -1.08
C ALA A 483 -17.84 12.95 0.30
N THR A 484 -17.21 13.72 1.21
CA THR A 484 -16.94 13.26 2.59
C THR A 484 -18.14 13.38 3.52
N LEU A 485 -19.16 14.16 3.16
CA LEU A 485 -20.31 14.48 4.02
C LEU A 485 -21.48 13.50 3.95
N THR A 486 -21.35 12.37 3.26
CA THR A 486 -22.42 11.39 3.13
C THR A 486 -21.90 9.98 2.98
N PHE A 487 -22.61 9.01 3.56
CA PHE A 487 -22.32 7.57 3.37
C PHE A 487 -23.10 6.96 2.19
N ASP A 488 -23.93 7.73 1.49
CA ASP A 488 -24.65 7.29 0.30
C ASP A 488 -23.68 7.08 -0.87
N ARG A 489 -23.36 5.83 -1.17
CA ARG A 489 -22.40 5.46 -2.23
C ARG A 489 -22.81 5.97 -3.61
N ALA A 490 -24.10 5.97 -3.94
CA ALA A 490 -24.57 6.44 -5.25
C ALA A 490 -24.33 7.94 -5.40
N LYS A 491 -24.65 8.70 -4.36
CA LYS A 491 -24.39 10.14 -4.31
C LYS A 491 -22.89 10.45 -4.34
N ARG A 492 -22.09 9.75 -3.56
CA ARG A 492 -20.63 9.91 -3.55
C ARG A 492 -20.03 9.59 -4.90
N LYS A 493 -20.44 8.48 -5.55
CA LYS A 493 -19.96 8.11 -6.90
C LYS A 493 -20.22 9.23 -7.92
N SER A 494 -21.41 9.85 -7.86
CA SER A 494 -21.73 10.99 -8.73
C SER A 494 -20.87 12.22 -8.43
N LEU A 495 -20.54 12.48 -7.16
CA LEU A 495 -19.67 13.59 -6.76
C LEU A 495 -18.24 13.36 -7.24
N TYR A 496 -17.69 12.16 -7.07
CA TYR A 496 -16.36 11.80 -7.57
C TYR A 496 -16.28 11.85 -9.09
N GLN A 497 -17.34 11.44 -9.83
CA GLN A 497 -17.37 11.59 -11.29
C GLN A 497 -17.24 13.05 -11.70
N GLN A 498 -18.01 13.96 -11.07
CA GLN A 498 -17.96 15.40 -11.34
C GLN A 498 -16.62 16.01 -10.92
N GLU A 499 -16.06 15.58 -9.82
CA GLU A 499 -14.75 16.01 -9.32
C GLU A 499 -13.65 15.66 -10.32
N GLU A 500 -13.62 14.41 -10.79
CA GLU A 500 -12.63 13.93 -11.74
C GLU A 500 -12.78 14.57 -13.13
N GLU A 501 -14.00 14.83 -13.58
CA GLU A 501 -14.26 15.63 -14.78
C GLU A 501 -13.68 17.05 -14.63
N ARG A 502 -13.81 17.65 -13.45
CA ARG A 502 -13.26 18.97 -13.15
C ARG A 502 -11.74 18.94 -13.10
N ILE A 503 -11.14 17.97 -12.45
CA ILE A 503 -9.68 17.76 -12.41
C ILE A 503 -9.15 17.59 -13.83
N HIS A 504 -9.76 16.71 -14.62
CA HIS A 504 -9.37 16.50 -16.02
C HIS A 504 -9.47 17.79 -16.85
N ALA A 505 -10.53 18.57 -16.67
CA ALA A 505 -10.69 19.83 -17.37
C ALA A 505 -9.65 20.88 -16.96
N LEU A 506 -9.24 20.94 -15.70
CA LEU A 506 -8.29 21.94 -15.18
C LEU A 506 -6.82 21.55 -15.37
N VAL A 507 -6.53 20.27 -15.61
CA VAL A 507 -5.18 19.74 -15.83
C VAL A 507 -4.17 20.12 -14.71
N PRO A 508 -4.47 19.94 -13.41
CA PRO A 508 -3.49 20.20 -12.36
C PRO A 508 -2.38 19.15 -12.32
N ALA A 509 -2.67 17.97 -12.86
CA ALA A 509 -1.76 16.85 -13.00
C ALA A 509 -2.08 16.03 -14.26
N VAL A 510 -1.11 15.25 -14.73
CA VAL A 510 -1.31 14.18 -15.70
C VAL A 510 -1.24 12.85 -14.97
N PHE A 511 -2.33 12.11 -14.95
CA PHE A 511 -2.36 10.74 -14.41
C PHE A 511 -1.70 9.79 -15.41
N LEU A 512 -0.76 8.99 -14.96
CA LEU A 512 0.07 8.22 -15.84
C LEU A 512 -0.21 6.73 -15.77
N TYR A 513 -0.03 6.16 -14.60
CA TYR A 513 -0.35 4.76 -14.37
C TYR A 513 -0.50 4.43 -12.89
N TRP A 514 -1.25 3.37 -12.65
CA TRP A 514 -1.32 2.65 -11.40
C TRP A 514 -0.24 1.57 -11.37
N GLU A 515 0.50 1.48 -10.28
CA GLU A 515 1.53 0.45 -10.12
C GLU A 515 0.89 -0.92 -9.83
N ASN A 516 1.51 -1.97 -10.37
CA ASN A 516 1.22 -3.34 -9.99
C ASN A 516 2.32 -3.84 -9.05
N ALA A 517 1.95 -4.48 -7.95
CA ALA A 517 2.86 -5.32 -7.19
C ALA A 517 2.88 -6.72 -7.80
N TYR A 518 4.07 -7.26 -7.99
CA TYR A 518 4.29 -8.61 -8.50
C TYR A 518 4.76 -9.50 -7.36
N THR A 519 4.17 -10.70 -7.28
CA THR A 519 4.44 -11.68 -6.23
C THR A 519 4.85 -12.99 -6.87
N GLY A 520 5.99 -13.55 -6.44
CA GLY A 520 6.39 -14.92 -6.72
C GLY A 520 6.15 -15.78 -5.49
N TYR A 521 5.57 -16.96 -5.66
CA TYR A 521 5.27 -17.83 -4.53
C TYR A 521 5.33 -19.31 -4.88
N ASN A 522 5.68 -20.14 -3.90
CA ASN A 522 5.69 -21.60 -4.01
C ASN A 522 4.34 -22.10 -4.53
N SER A 523 4.33 -22.84 -5.63
CA SER A 523 3.10 -23.30 -6.29
C SER A 523 2.28 -24.30 -5.45
N ASP A 524 2.87 -24.87 -4.39
CA ASP A 524 2.15 -25.68 -3.41
C ASP A 524 1.32 -24.83 -2.44
N LEU A 525 1.60 -23.53 -2.31
CA LEU A 525 0.82 -22.61 -1.48
C LEU A 525 -0.58 -22.42 -2.06
N LYS A 526 -1.58 -22.80 -1.30
CA LYS A 526 -3.00 -22.66 -1.64
C LYS A 526 -3.67 -21.61 -0.75
N GLY A 527 -4.73 -20.99 -1.27
CA GLY A 527 -5.51 -20.00 -0.52
C GLY A 527 -4.95 -18.59 -0.59
N LEU A 528 -3.74 -18.37 -1.10
CA LEU A 528 -3.23 -17.03 -1.35
C LEU A 528 -4.13 -16.29 -2.35
N ARG A 529 -4.66 -15.13 -1.95
CA ARG A 529 -5.47 -14.25 -2.81
C ARG A 529 -4.82 -12.88 -2.90
N LEU A 530 -4.37 -12.53 -4.09
CA LEU A 530 -3.81 -11.22 -4.37
C LEU A 530 -4.95 -10.20 -4.42
N ALA A 531 -4.98 -9.31 -3.44
CA ALA A 531 -5.98 -8.24 -3.35
C ALA A 531 -5.41 -6.94 -3.88
N SER A 532 -6.21 -6.18 -4.62
CA SER A 532 -5.89 -4.80 -4.99
C SER A 532 -5.94 -3.87 -3.77
N TYR A 533 -5.49 -2.65 -3.92
CA TYR A 533 -5.35 -1.61 -2.90
C TYR A 533 -4.13 -1.79 -2.00
N LEU A 534 -4.03 -0.96 -0.98
CA LEU A 534 -3.01 -1.03 0.08
C LEU A 534 -3.15 -2.27 0.97
N SER A 535 -4.15 -3.11 0.70
CA SER A 535 -4.27 -4.34 1.46
C SER A 535 -3.03 -5.17 1.25
N THR A 536 -2.55 -5.62 2.36
CA THR A 536 -1.36 -6.43 2.48
C THR A 536 -1.57 -7.79 1.82
N LEU A 537 -0.50 -8.40 1.38
CA LEU A 537 -0.50 -9.76 0.87
C LEU A 537 -1.11 -10.73 1.90
N CYS A 538 -0.80 -10.50 3.18
CA CYS A 538 -1.13 -11.40 4.30
C CYS A 538 -2.58 -11.27 4.81
N TRP A 539 -3.44 -10.46 4.19
CA TRP A 539 -4.79 -10.17 4.65
C TRP A 539 -5.67 -11.40 4.86
N ASN A 540 -5.47 -12.48 4.08
CA ASN A 540 -6.21 -13.73 4.19
C ASN A 540 -5.33 -14.92 4.57
N SER A 541 -4.23 -14.69 5.29
CA SER A 541 -3.27 -15.73 5.70
C SER A 541 -3.91 -16.87 6.52
N TYR A 542 -5.06 -16.62 7.15
CA TYR A 542 -5.85 -17.64 7.87
C TYR A 542 -6.43 -18.75 6.95
N GLU A 543 -6.49 -18.52 5.64
CA GLU A 543 -6.96 -19.50 4.66
C GLU A 543 -5.83 -20.29 4.00
N TRP A 544 -4.58 -19.86 4.21
CA TRP A 544 -3.43 -20.45 3.54
C TRP A 544 -3.15 -21.86 4.00
N SER A 545 -2.70 -22.72 3.06
CA SER A 545 -2.17 -24.05 3.34
C SER A 545 -1.08 -24.37 2.34
N ILE A 546 -0.08 -25.16 2.76
CA ILE A 546 1.04 -25.55 1.93
C ILE A 546 1.41 -27.02 2.15
#